data_9e74bb434fdf5e806432c4b7b2857900
#
_entry.id   9e74bb434fdf5e806432c4b7b2857900
#
_cell.length_a   1.000
_cell.length_b   1.000
_cell.length_c   1.000
_cell.angle_alpha   90.00
_cell.angle_beta   90.00
_cell.angle_gamma   90.00
#
_symmetry.space_group_name_H-M   'P 1'
#
loop_
_entity.id
_entity.type
_entity.pdbx_description
1 polymer ?
#
loop_
_entity_poly.entity_id
_entity_poly.type
_entity_poly.pdbx_seq_one_letter_code
_entity_poly.pdbx_strand_id
1 'polypeptide(L)'
;MSEVKILTPVGMLGYGLNVPDFWKGVALKPDVITVDSGSTDSGPQKLGAGVMTCSREAYVKDISVLLKACFEHRLPVHISSAGGDGTNAHVDAFFEIVREIAKREGYSFKIALIYADIPRDYIRGKLREGKIRPLGPVDDLTEKEVDAATNIVAQMGAEPFLKILKERPDIDVIIAGRAYDPVPIAATGIKAGIDPALCWHLGKIMECGAACAEPQGRNILGILKEDCFEVEPIAQGERCTVTSVAAHTLYEKSHPLYLHGPGGMLDLSECTYEQITDRRVRVRGSKFIPSPNYTIKLEGAKKIGFRSIFIGGTRDPIFISQWDYVQTKVLEHVRESFSDVGRYELIYHVYGMNGVMGELEPTTQPAHELCIIGEVAAETQELATAICGRMRTGTLHCPYPGKIATAGNLGHPVTPLEIPLGDVCKFNIYHIMEVENGLDLFPIRYEEVR
;
A
#
# COMPACT_ATOMS: atom_id res chain seq x y z
N MET A 1 10.62 -19.46 29.88
CA MET A 1 10.72 -18.23 29.06
C MET A 1 9.67 -18.37 27.96
N SER A 2 8.77 -17.41 27.83
CA SER A 2 7.71 -17.47 26.81
C SER A 2 8.31 -17.10 25.44
N GLU A 3 8.28 -18.05 24.53
CA GLU A 3 8.59 -17.84 23.12
C GLU A 3 7.25 -17.58 22.39
N VAL A 4 7.21 -16.62 21.48
CA VAL A 4 6.03 -16.36 20.63
C VAL A 4 6.42 -16.51 19.18
N LYS A 5 5.73 -17.40 18.46
CA LYS A 5 5.92 -17.70 17.05
C LYS A 5 4.84 -17.03 16.21
N ILE A 6 5.23 -16.25 15.24
CA ILE A 6 4.35 -15.52 14.35
C ILE A 6 4.61 -15.97 12.92
N LEU A 7 3.57 -16.40 12.21
CA LEU A 7 3.64 -16.74 10.80
C LEU A 7 3.05 -15.61 9.96
N THR A 8 3.87 -15.05 9.06
CA THR A 8 3.40 -14.10 8.03
C THR A 8 3.52 -14.76 6.67
N PRO A 9 2.38 -15.11 6.02
CA PRO A 9 2.39 -15.92 4.82
C PRO A 9 2.62 -15.15 3.52
N VAL A 10 2.48 -13.84 3.55
CA VAL A 10 2.64 -12.95 2.38
C VAL A 10 2.77 -11.51 2.87
N GLY A 11 3.47 -10.67 2.11
CA GLY A 11 3.61 -9.24 2.42
C GLY A 11 2.34 -8.44 2.21
N MET A 12 1.46 -8.87 1.28
CA MET A 12 0.15 -8.25 1.07
C MET A 12 -0.91 -9.30 0.75
N LEU A 13 -1.97 -9.31 1.55
CA LEU A 13 -3.14 -10.18 1.32
C LEU A 13 -3.82 -9.83 -0.01
N GLY A 14 -4.14 -10.83 -0.80
CA GLY A 14 -4.70 -10.68 -2.15
C GLY A 14 -3.66 -10.84 -3.27
N TYR A 15 -2.34 -10.81 -2.96
CA TYR A 15 -1.29 -11.09 -3.95
C TYR A 15 -1.02 -12.59 -4.16
N GLY A 16 -1.78 -13.43 -3.46
CA GLY A 16 -1.72 -14.88 -3.53
C GLY A 16 -0.69 -15.51 -2.59
N LEU A 17 -1.12 -16.54 -1.88
CA LEU A 17 -0.30 -17.32 -0.97
C LEU A 17 0.48 -18.40 -1.71
N ASN A 18 1.71 -18.70 -1.28
CA ASN A 18 2.34 -19.99 -1.57
C ASN A 18 1.78 -21.03 -0.60
N VAL A 19 0.68 -21.69 -0.99
CA VAL A 19 -0.08 -22.60 -0.14
C VAL A 19 0.75 -23.78 0.37
N PRO A 20 1.58 -24.48 -0.43
CA PRO A 20 2.45 -25.55 0.08
C PRO A 20 3.38 -25.09 1.21
N ASP A 21 4.03 -23.93 1.08
CA ASP A 21 4.92 -23.41 2.11
C ASP A 21 4.14 -22.86 3.29
N PHE A 22 2.95 -22.29 3.07
CA PHE A 22 2.06 -21.90 4.16
C PHE A 22 1.77 -23.06 5.11
N TRP A 23 1.40 -24.23 4.59
CA TRP A 23 1.13 -25.41 5.43
C TRP A 23 2.37 -25.94 6.13
N LYS A 24 3.56 -25.82 5.53
CA LYS A 24 4.83 -26.10 6.24
C LYS A 24 5.02 -25.11 7.41
N GLY A 25 4.69 -23.83 7.22
CA GLY A 25 4.71 -22.84 8.29
C GLY A 25 3.74 -23.16 9.42
N VAL A 26 2.51 -23.55 9.11
CA VAL A 26 1.50 -24.00 10.10
C VAL A 26 1.99 -25.21 10.88
N ALA A 27 2.68 -26.15 10.23
CA ALA A 27 3.26 -27.33 10.90
C ALA A 27 4.35 -27.00 11.94
N LEU A 28 4.94 -25.79 11.88
CA LEU A 28 5.88 -25.28 12.90
C LEU A 28 5.18 -24.78 14.18
N LYS A 29 3.83 -24.89 14.22
CA LYS A 29 2.96 -24.50 15.34
C LYS A 29 3.19 -23.05 15.76
N PRO A 30 2.93 -22.07 14.87
CA PRO A 30 2.91 -20.66 15.27
C PRO A 30 1.76 -20.41 16.26
N ASP A 31 1.86 -19.33 17.02
CA ASP A 31 0.82 -18.88 17.96
C ASP A 31 -0.25 -18.04 17.26
N VAL A 32 0.09 -17.44 16.11
CA VAL A 32 -0.79 -16.56 15.32
C VAL A 32 -0.33 -16.51 13.87
N ILE A 33 -1.29 -16.28 12.98
CA ILE A 33 -1.04 -15.81 11.60
C ILE A 33 -1.30 -14.31 11.56
N THR A 34 -0.34 -13.53 11.07
CA THR A 34 -0.49 -12.10 10.86
C THR A 34 -0.31 -11.77 9.39
N VAL A 35 -1.15 -10.90 8.85
CA VAL A 35 -1.02 -10.45 7.47
C VAL A 35 -1.55 -9.03 7.33
N ASP A 36 -0.81 -8.19 6.61
CA ASP A 36 -1.31 -6.90 6.18
C ASP A 36 -1.96 -6.99 4.80
N SER A 37 -2.92 -6.12 4.55
CA SER A 37 -3.56 -5.95 3.23
C SER A 37 -3.28 -4.57 2.65
N GLY A 38 -2.51 -3.71 3.37
CA GLY A 38 -2.13 -2.38 2.94
C GLY A 38 -1.12 -2.41 1.80
N SER A 39 -1.24 -1.44 0.91
CA SER A 39 -0.26 -1.23 -0.15
C SER A 39 -0.23 0.23 -0.58
N THR A 40 0.98 0.77 -0.72
CA THR A 40 1.23 2.10 -1.29
C THR A 40 1.33 2.07 -2.82
N ASP A 41 1.47 0.91 -3.43
CA ASP A 41 1.65 0.72 -4.89
C ASP A 41 0.49 1.31 -5.71
N SER A 42 -0.72 1.28 -5.17
CA SER A 42 -1.92 1.78 -5.83
C SER A 42 -2.08 3.31 -5.77
N GLY A 43 -1.20 4.01 -5.05
CA GLY A 43 -1.27 5.46 -4.87
C GLY A 43 -2.61 5.94 -4.28
N PRO A 44 -3.07 7.16 -4.60
CA PRO A 44 -4.29 7.72 -4.03
C PRO A 44 -5.59 7.17 -4.61
N GLN A 45 -5.53 6.42 -5.72
CA GLN A 45 -6.71 6.01 -6.46
C GLN A 45 -7.62 5.10 -5.64
N LYS A 46 -7.08 4.15 -4.87
CA LYS A 46 -7.88 3.20 -4.09
C LYS A 46 -8.65 3.89 -2.98
N LEU A 47 -7.95 4.70 -2.18
CA LEU A 47 -8.58 5.48 -1.11
C LEU A 47 -9.56 6.52 -1.67
N GLY A 48 -9.19 7.22 -2.75
CA GLY A 48 -10.01 8.27 -3.35
C GLY A 48 -11.25 7.73 -4.09
N ALA A 49 -11.17 6.56 -4.70
CA ALA A 49 -12.30 5.93 -5.38
C ALA A 49 -13.09 4.96 -4.49
N GLY A 50 -12.57 4.60 -3.31
CA GLY A 50 -13.21 3.65 -2.40
C GLY A 50 -13.25 2.23 -2.97
N VAL A 51 -12.17 1.79 -3.64
CA VAL A 51 -12.10 0.46 -4.27
C VAL A 51 -10.93 -0.35 -3.71
N MET A 52 -11.13 -1.64 -3.55
CA MET A 52 -10.10 -2.55 -3.05
C MET A 52 -8.91 -2.63 -4.01
N THR A 53 -7.72 -2.86 -3.45
CA THR A 53 -6.48 -2.99 -4.23
C THR A 53 -6.49 -4.23 -5.11
N CYS A 54 -6.94 -5.37 -4.58
CA CYS A 54 -7.10 -6.62 -5.34
C CYS A 54 -8.57 -6.92 -5.61
N SER A 55 -8.83 -7.84 -6.53
CA SER A 55 -10.20 -8.30 -6.77
C SER A 55 -10.74 -9.04 -5.54
N ARG A 56 -12.06 -9.02 -5.40
CA ARG A 56 -12.74 -9.75 -4.31
C ARG A 56 -12.40 -11.25 -4.35
N GLU A 57 -12.29 -11.84 -5.54
CA GLU A 57 -11.97 -13.26 -5.74
C GLU A 57 -10.54 -13.58 -5.24
N ALA A 58 -9.59 -12.68 -5.43
CA ALA A 58 -8.23 -12.84 -4.91
C ALA A 58 -8.23 -12.88 -3.37
N TYR A 59 -8.96 -11.96 -2.73
CA TYR A 59 -9.12 -11.95 -1.28
C TYR A 59 -9.86 -13.21 -0.78
N VAL A 60 -10.94 -13.63 -1.43
CA VAL A 60 -11.67 -14.86 -1.07
C VAL A 60 -10.75 -16.07 -1.12
N LYS A 61 -9.89 -16.18 -2.14
CA LYS A 61 -8.93 -17.27 -2.28
C LYS A 61 -7.94 -17.31 -1.13
N ASP A 62 -7.30 -16.20 -0.83
CA ASP A 62 -6.29 -16.12 0.22
C ASP A 62 -6.92 -16.29 1.62
N ILE A 63 -8.00 -15.59 1.93
CA ILE A 63 -8.71 -15.68 3.22
C ILE A 63 -9.23 -17.09 3.45
N SER A 64 -9.70 -17.82 2.43
CA SER A 64 -10.14 -19.22 2.60
C SER A 64 -9.05 -20.12 3.14
N VAL A 65 -7.80 -19.93 2.71
CA VAL A 65 -6.65 -20.71 3.22
C VAL A 65 -6.35 -20.35 4.67
N LEU A 66 -6.39 -19.06 5.01
CA LEU A 66 -6.13 -18.59 6.38
C LEU A 66 -7.22 -19.11 7.35
N LEU A 67 -8.49 -19.00 6.96
CA LEU A 67 -9.62 -19.46 7.79
C LEU A 67 -9.62 -20.97 7.97
N LYS A 68 -9.18 -21.73 6.97
CA LYS A 68 -8.99 -23.18 7.14
C LYS A 68 -7.96 -23.48 8.22
N ALA A 69 -6.82 -22.81 8.22
CA ALA A 69 -5.81 -22.97 9.27
C ALA A 69 -6.34 -22.51 10.64
N CYS A 70 -7.08 -21.41 10.69
CA CYS A 70 -7.73 -20.92 11.91
C CYS A 70 -8.66 -21.98 12.51
N PHE A 71 -9.53 -22.57 11.71
CA PHE A 71 -10.51 -23.55 12.17
C PHE A 71 -9.88 -24.89 12.56
N GLU A 72 -9.06 -25.47 11.68
CA GLU A 72 -8.48 -26.82 11.88
C GLU A 72 -7.40 -26.86 12.95
N HIS A 73 -6.62 -25.78 13.12
CA HIS A 73 -5.50 -25.72 14.05
C HIS A 73 -5.71 -24.79 15.25
N ARG A 74 -6.91 -24.12 15.35
CA ARG A 74 -7.21 -23.10 16.36
C ARG A 74 -6.15 -22.00 16.38
N LEU A 75 -5.74 -21.58 15.22
CA LEU A 75 -4.67 -20.63 15.01
C LEU A 75 -5.26 -19.25 14.67
N PRO A 76 -5.20 -18.27 15.59
CA PRO A 76 -5.79 -16.95 15.34
C PRO A 76 -5.22 -16.28 14.10
N VAL A 77 -6.05 -15.46 13.41
CA VAL A 77 -5.66 -14.71 12.21
C VAL A 77 -5.90 -13.23 12.45
N HIS A 78 -4.84 -12.43 12.32
CA HIS A 78 -4.91 -10.98 12.44
C HIS A 78 -4.64 -10.35 11.07
N ILE A 79 -5.62 -9.60 10.55
CA ILE A 79 -5.56 -8.90 9.27
C ILE A 79 -5.62 -7.40 9.52
N SER A 80 -4.66 -6.64 8.99
CA SER A 80 -4.68 -5.17 9.01
C SER A 80 -4.92 -4.57 7.63
N SER A 81 -5.28 -3.29 7.61
CA SER A 81 -5.48 -2.48 6.39
C SER A 81 -6.40 -3.12 5.36
N ALA A 82 -7.56 -3.64 5.81
CA ALA A 82 -8.51 -4.39 4.97
C ALA A 82 -8.77 -3.70 3.62
N GLY A 83 -8.72 -4.47 2.53
CA GLY A 83 -8.96 -4.00 1.16
C GLY A 83 -7.85 -3.13 0.57
N GLY A 84 -6.77 -2.86 1.32
CA GLY A 84 -5.62 -2.07 0.90
C GLY A 84 -5.60 -0.65 1.46
N ASP A 85 -6.71 0.06 1.43
CA ASP A 85 -6.84 1.41 1.99
C ASP A 85 -7.28 1.44 3.46
N GLY A 86 -7.82 0.33 3.97
CA GLY A 86 -8.26 0.17 5.34
C GLY A 86 -9.47 1.03 5.73
N THR A 87 -10.31 1.43 4.78
CA THR A 87 -11.57 2.13 5.08
C THR A 87 -12.56 1.22 5.82
N ASN A 88 -13.49 1.81 6.56
CA ASN A 88 -14.55 1.07 7.26
C ASN A 88 -15.36 0.19 6.31
N ALA A 89 -15.64 0.68 5.09
CA ALA A 89 -16.33 -0.07 4.05
C ALA A 89 -15.59 -1.37 3.67
N HIS A 90 -14.25 -1.33 3.65
CA HIS A 90 -13.46 -2.50 3.32
C HIS A 90 -13.28 -3.45 4.51
N VAL A 91 -13.32 -2.96 5.75
CA VAL A 91 -13.44 -3.81 6.94
C VAL A 91 -14.73 -4.62 6.88
N ASP A 92 -15.86 -3.97 6.59
CA ASP A 92 -17.14 -4.66 6.42
C ASP A 92 -17.13 -5.62 5.22
N ALA A 93 -16.51 -5.26 4.10
CA ALA A 93 -16.37 -6.15 2.94
C ALA A 93 -15.56 -7.42 3.27
N PHE A 94 -14.50 -7.30 4.06
CA PHE A 94 -13.72 -8.46 4.53
C PHE A 94 -14.48 -9.32 5.50
N PHE A 95 -15.27 -8.70 6.40
CA PHE A 95 -16.18 -9.44 7.27
C PHE A 95 -17.19 -10.26 6.46
N GLU A 96 -17.78 -9.69 5.41
CA GLU A 96 -18.68 -10.42 4.51
C GLU A 96 -18.00 -11.59 3.81
N ILE A 97 -16.74 -11.42 3.36
CA ILE A 97 -15.94 -12.52 2.79
C ILE A 97 -15.76 -13.64 3.82
N VAL A 98 -15.38 -13.30 5.06
CA VAL A 98 -15.22 -14.29 6.15
C VAL A 98 -16.54 -15.01 6.44
N ARG A 99 -17.65 -14.27 6.49
CA ARG A 99 -18.99 -14.83 6.72
C ARG A 99 -19.42 -15.81 5.63
N GLU A 100 -19.19 -15.47 4.36
CA GLU A 100 -19.49 -16.35 3.24
C GLU A 100 -18.66 -17.62 3.25
N ILE A 101 -17.34 -17.50 3.52
CA ILE A 101 -16.46 -18.67 3.63
C ILE A 101 -16.90 -19.55 4.80
N ALA A 102 -17.15 -18.97 5.97
CA ALA A 102 -17.59 -19.71 7.15
C ALA A 102 -18.89 -20.48 6.87
N LYS A 103 -19.87 -19.83 6.25
CA LYS A 103 -21.13 -20.49 5.85
C LYS A 103 -20.92 -21.61 4.83
N ARG A 104 -20.06 -21.41 3.85
CA ARG A 104 -19.78 -22.41 2.79
C ARG A 104 -19.09 -23.65 3.33
N GLU A 105 -18.11 -23.45 4.24
CA GLU A 105 -17.25 -24.51 4.78
C GLU A 105 -17.77 -25.08 6.10
N GLY A 106 -18.83 -24.52 6.70
CA GLY A 106 -19.36 -24.94 7.99
C GLY A 106 -18.45 -24.54 9.17
N TYR A 107 -17.71 -23.46 9.06
CA TYR A 107 -16.86 -22.94 10.13
C TYR A 107 -17.63 -22.01 11.06
N SER A 108 -17.13 -21.86 12.30
CA SER A 108 -17.60 -20.86 13.26
C SER A 108 -16.42 -20.07 13.81
N PHE A 109 -16.58 -18.73 13.88
CA PHE A 109 -15.53 -17.82 14.35
C PHE A 109 -16.09 -16.70 15.21
N LYS A 110 -15.31 -16.30 16.24
CA LYS A 110 -15.45 -15.05 16.96
C LYS A 110 -14.54 -14.02 16.31
N ILE A 111 -15.11 -12.89 15.89
CA ILE A 111 -14.45 -11.91 15.06
C ILE A 111 -14.46 -10.55 15.76
N ALA A 112 -13.34 -9.84 15.70
CA ALA A 112 -13.26 -8.45 16.08
C ALA A 112 -12.98 -7.59 14.84
N LEU A 113 -13.75 -6.52 14.66
CA LEU A 113 -13.60 -5.52 13.60
C LEU A 113 -13.11 -4.23 14.21
N ILE A 114 -12.03 -3.65 13.67
CA ILE A 114 -11.50 -2.37 14.10
C ILE A 114 -11.64 -1.37 12.96
N TYR A 115 -12.31 -0.27 13.19
CA TYR A 115 -12.58 0.77 12.19
C TYR A 115 -11.54 1.89 12.25
N ALA A 116 -11.24 2.52 11.11
CA ALA A 116 -10.16 3.51 10.99
C ALA A 116 -10.54 4.80 10.27
N ASP A 117 -11.79 4.96 9.83
CA ASP A 117 -12.27 6.23 9.26
C ASP A 117 -12.39 7.27 10.37
N ILE A 118 -11.86 8.46 10.12
CA ILE A 118 -11.89 9.55 11.12
C ILE A 118 -12.98 10.56 10.78
N PRO A 119 -13.86 10.89 11.75
CA PRO A 119 -14.89 11.90 11.53
C PRO A 119 -14.29 13.26 11.18
N ARG A 120 -14.81 13.91 10.11
CA ARG A 120 -14.31 15.23 9.66
C ARG A 120 -14.38 16.30 10.74
N ASP A 121 -15.44 16.29 11.56
CA ASP A 121 -15.58 17.27 12.65
C ASP A 121 -14.50 17.13 13.72
N TYR A 122 -14.05 15.90 14.00
CA TYR A 122 -12.92 15.66 14.89
C TYR A 122 -11.62 16.25 14.30
N ILE A 123 -11.37 16.02 13.01
CA ILE A 123 -10.19 16.57 12.31
C ILE A 123 -10.23 18.10 12.33
N ARG A 124 -11.40 18.72 12.04
CA ARG A 124 -11.56 20.18 12.11
C ARG A 124 -11.30 20.74 13.53
N GLY A 125 -11.73 20.01 14.57
CA GLY A 125 -11.43 20.35 15.95
C GLY A 125 -9.92 20.37 16.21
N LYS A 126 -9.23 19.31 15.85
CA LYS A 126 -7.76 19.20 16.00
C LYS A 126 -7.00 20.23 15.16
N LEU A 127 -7.53 20.57 13.98
CA LEU A 127 -6.95 21.61 13.12
C LEU A 127 -7.02 22.98 13.81
N ARG A 128 -8.18 23.35 14.39
CA ARG A 128 -8.35 24.60 15.15
C ARG A 128 -7.50 24.66 16.42
N GLU A 129 -7.20 23.52 17.02
CA GLU A 129 -6.28 23.38 18.16
C GLU A 129 -4.79 23.48 17.76
N GLY A 130 -4.46 23.54 16.47
CA GLY A 130 -3.08 23.52 15.98
C GLY A 130 -2.36 22.17 16.18
N LYS A 131 -3.11 21.07 16.29
CA LYS A 131 -2.61 19.72 16.56
C LYS A 131 -2.40 18.86 15.30
N ILE A 132 -2.47 19.46 14.12
CA ILE A 132 -2.20 18.79 12.84
C ILE A 132 -1.07 19.50 12.14
N ARG A 133 -0.11 18.72 11.64
CA ARG A 133 1.04 19.23 10.89
C ARG A 133 1.33 18.38 9.67
N PRO A 134 1.93 18.94 8.61
CA PRO A 134 2.36 18.19 7.44
C PRO A 134 3.30 17.03 7.77
N LEU A 135 3.17 15.93 7.03
CA LEU A 135 4.13 14.84 7.02
C LEU A 135 4.87 14.87 5.68
N GLY A 136 6.08 15.44 5.68
CA GLY A 136 6.87 15.62 4.47
C GLY A 136 6.52 16.92 3.69
N PRO A 137 6.84 17.01 2.40
CA PRO A 137 6.70 18.23 1.60
C PRO A 137 5.26 18.38 1.06
N VAL A 138 4.31 18.57 1.96
CA VAL A 138 2.90 18.85 1.64
C VAL A 138 2.48 20.15 2.32
N ASP A 139 1.47 20.83 1.76
CA ASP A 139 0.94 22.07 2.32
C ASP A 139 0.23 21.82 3.66
N ASP A 140 0.05 22.87 4.46
CA ASP A 140 -0.76 22.83 5.68
C ASP A 140 -2.20 22.40 5.36
N LEU A 141 -2.77 21.55 6.22
CA LEU A 141 -4.15 21.10 6.08
C LEU A 141 -5.13 22.25 6.29
N THR A 142 -6.12 22.34 5.45
CA THR A 142 -7.23 23.29 5.57
C THR A 142 -8.56 22.57 5.74
N GLU A 143 -9.57 23.24 6.34
CA GLU A 143 -10.93 22.69 6.41
C GLU A 143 -11.49 22.36 5.03
N LYS A 144 -11.15 23.15 3.99
CA LYS A 144 -11.54 22.90 2.60
C LYS A 144 -11.00 21.56 2.08
N GLU A 145 -9.75 21.22 2.41
CA GLU A 145 -9.17 19.94 2.00
C GLU A 145 -9.77 18.76 2.78
N VAL A 146 -10.14 18.95 4.05
CA VAL A 146 -10.89 17.94 4.82
C VAL A 146 -12.25 17.68 4.18
N ASP A 147 -12.96 18.73 3.71
CA ASP A 147 -14.25 18.57 3.05
C ASP A 147 -14.14 17.93 1.67
N ALA A 148 -13.09 18.25 0.93
CA ALA A 148 -12.85 17.74 -0.41
C ALA A 148 -12.41 16.27 -0.45
N ALA A 149 -11.87 15.72 0.65
CA ALA A 149 -11.46 14.32 0.70
C ALA A 149 -12.67 13.38 0.56
N THR A 150 -12.57 12.36 -0.25
CA THR A 150 -13.60 11.32 -0.38
C THR A 150 -13.61 10.45 0.86
N ASN A 151 -12.46 9.90 1.22
CA ASN A 151 -12.24 9.10 2.41
C ASN A 151 -11.05 9.64 3.19
N ILE A 152 -11.11 9.54 4.52
CA ILE A 152 -10.03 9.90 5.43
C ILE A 152 -9.87 8.79 6.45
N VAL A 153 -8.71 8.18 6.48
CA VAL A 153 -8.35 7.12 7.43
C VAL A 153 -7.19 7.56 8.31
N ALA A 154 -7.09 6.97 9.50
CA ALA A 154 -5.90 7.11 10.32
C ALA A 154 -5.16 5.78 10.45
N GLN A 155 -3.84 5.86 10.43
CA GLN A 155 -2.96 4.73 10.65
C GLN A 155 -2.89 4.42 12.16
N MET A 156 -3.66 3.40 12.62
CA MET A 156 -3.69 3.02 14.02
C MET A 156 -2.39 2.39 14.50
N GLY A 157 -2.12 2.55 15.80
CA GLY A 157 -1.08 1.83 16.54
C GLY A 157 -1.55 0.47 17.07
N ALA A 158 -0.80 -0.07 18.03
CA ALA A 158 -1.08 -1.39 18.60
C ALA A 158 -2.26 -1.41 19.59
N GLU A 159 -2.69 -0.27 20.11
CA GLU A 159 -3.63 -0.14 21.24
C GLU A 159 -4.98 -0.84 21.00
N PRO A 160 -5.63 -0.70 19.80
CA PRO A 160 -6.90 -1.40 19.54
C PRO A 160 -6.74 -2.93 19.53
N PHE A 161 -5.65 -3.43 18.93
CA PHE A 161 -5.33 -4.86 18.95
C PHE A 161 -5.06 -5.35 20.37
N LEU A 162 -4.25 -4.62 21.13
CA LEU A 162 -3.94 -4.96 22.54
C LEU A 162 -5.18 -5.01 23.40
N LYS A 163 -6.14 -4.10 23.20
CA LYS A 163 -7.42 -4.13 23.90
C LYS A 163 -8.17 -5.43 23.61
N ILE A 164 -8.32 -5.80 22.34
CA ILE A 164 -8.99 -7.04 21.94
C ILE A 164 -8.28 -8.25 22.56
N LEU A 165 -6.97 -8.36 22.35
CA LEU A 165 -6.18 -9.52 22.81
C LEU A 165 -6.17 -9.69 24.34
N LYS A 166 -6.38 -8.63 25.11
CA LYS A 166 -6.50 -8.65 26.57
C LYS A 166 -7.92 -8.97 27.06
N GLU A 167 -8.93 -8.34 26.46
CA GLU A 167 -10.32 -8.46 26.89
C GLU A 167 -11.02 -9.71 26.32
N ARG A 168 -10.62 -10.11 25.10
CA ARG A 168 -11.22 -11.23 24.37
C ARG A 168 -10.14 -12.17 23.81
N PRO A 169 -9.40 -12.89 24.68
CA PRO A 169 -8.37 -13.83 24.25
C PRO A 169 -8.92 -15.02 23.45
N ASP A 170 -10.24 -15.14 23.36
CA ASP A 170 -10.99 -16.15 22.61
C ASP A 170 -11.36 -15.71 21.17
N ILE A 171 -10.87 -14.56 20.71
CA ILE A 171 -11.08 -14.09 19.34
C ILE A 171 -10.27 -14.93 18.36
N ASP A 172 -10.94 -15.42 17.30
CA ASP A 172 -10.34 -16.24 16.26
C ASP A 172 -9.78 -15.37 15.13
N VAL A 173 -10.49 -14.29 14.76
CA VAL A 173 -10.11 -13.41 13.63
C VAL A 173 -10.21 -11.94 14.04
N ILE A 174 -9.16 -11.16 13.76
CA ILE A 174 -9.20 -9.70 13.82
C ILE A 174 -9.12 -9.16 12.40
N ILE A 175 -10.04 -8.29 12.03
CA ILE A 175 -10.04 -7.55 10.76
C ILE A 175 -9.97 -6.07 11.11
N ALA A 176 -8.88 -5.41 10.73
CA ALA A 176 -8.67 -4.02 11.05
C ALA A 176 -8.64 -3.14 9.80
N GLY A 177 -9.11 -1.90 9.98
CA GLY A 177 -8.91 -0.82 9.04
C GLY A 177 -7.45 -0.38 8.95
N ARG A 178 -7.21 0.84 8.48
CA ARG A 178 -5.84 1.33 8.23
C ARG A 178 -4.99 1.28 9.49
N ALA A 179 -3.91 0.54 9.44
CA ALA A 179 -2.98 0.35 10.54
C ALA A 179 -1.54 0.64 10.09
N TYR A 180 -0.66 0.90 11.03
CA TYR A 180 0.77 0.82 10.80
C TYR A 180 1.14 -0.65 10.59
N ASP A 181 1.75 -0.97 9.48
CA ASP A 181 1.87 -2.34 8.95
C ASP A 181 2.46 -3.37 9.96
N PRO A 182 3.44 -3.01 10.83
CA PRO A 182 3.93 -3.88 11.91
C PRO A 182 2.92 -4.23 13.01
N VAL A 183 1.79 -3.53 13.11
CA VAL A 183 0.87 -3.59 14.27
C VAL A 183 0.42 -5.01 14.65
N PRO A 184 -0.05 -5.88 13.74
CA PRO A 184 -0.53 -7.21 14.13
C PRO A 184 0.56 -8.06 14.80
N ILE A 185 1.80 -7.91 14.33
CA ILE A 185 2.98 -8.60 14.84
C ILE A 185 3.37 -8.03 16.21
N ALA A 186 3.52 -6.69 16.27
CA ALA A 186 3.92 -5.99 17.48
C ALA A 186 2.92 -6.20 18.63
N ALA A 187 1.63 -6.06 18.37
CA ALA A 187 0.58 -6.25 19.38
C ALA A 187 0.58 -7.66 19.97
N THR A 188 0.84 -8.68 19.16
CA THR A 188 0.93 -10.08 19.61
C THR A 188 2.07 -10.27 20.61
N GLY A 189 3.27 -9.79 20.29
CA GLY A 189 4.42 -9.88 21.18
C GLY A 189 4.28 -9.05 22.46
N ILE A 190 3.80 -7.82 22.35
CA ILE A 190 3.56 -6.93 23.50
C ILE A 190 2.53 -7.52 24.45
N LYS A 191 1.44 -8.12 23.92
CA LYS A 191 0.44 -8.83 24.73
C LYS A 191 1.03 -9.99 25.51
N ALA A 192 2.04 -10.67 24.95
CA ALA A 192 2.75 -11.76 25.61
C ALA A 192 3.79 -11.28 26.65
N GLY A 193 3.98 -9.96 26.81
CA GLY A 193 4.90 -9.35 27.76
C GLY A 193 6.34 -9.21 27.27
N ILE A 194 6.56 -9.31 25.96
CA ILE A 194 7.87 -9.11 25.34
C ILE A 194 8.12 -7.63 25.13
N ASP A 195 9.39 -7.22 25.20
CA ASP A 195 9.80 -5.82 25.02
C ASP A 195 9.20 -5.22 23.72
N PRO A 196 8.44 -4.12 23.82
CA PRO A 196 7.87 -3.45 22.65
C PRO A 196 8.87 -3.14 21.55
N ALA A 197 10.13 -2.83 21.88
CA ALA A 197 11.15 -2.56 20.89
C ALA A 197 11.42 -3.75 19.97
N LEU A 198 11.54 -4.95 20.54
CA LEU A 198 11.73 -6.19 19.78
C LEU A 198 10.49 -6.51 18.94
N CYS A 199 9.30 -6.27 19.50
CA CYS A 199 8.03 -6.54 18.82
C CYS A 199 7.82 -5.63 17.60
N TRP A 200 8.08 -4.32 17.74
CA TRP A 200 8.00 -3.37 16.64
C TRP A 200 9.07 -3.63 15.57
N HIS A 201 10.30 -3.99 15.98
CA HIS A 201 11.37 -4.26 15.02
C HIS A 201 11.10 -5.56 14.23
N LEU A 202 10.67 -6.63 14.89
CA LEU A 202 10.22 -7.83 14.19
C LEU A 202 9.08 -7.53 13.21
N GLY A 203 8.10 -6.73 13.65
CA GLY A 203 7.00 -6.30 12.81
C GLY A 203 7.49 -5.58 11.55
N LYS A 204 8.44 -4.66 11.67
CA LYS A 204 9.03 -3.93 10.54
C LYS A 204 9.75 -4.85 9.54
N ILE A 205 10.36 -5.93 10.01
CA ILE A 205 11.04 -6.89 9.13
C ILE A 205 10.03 -7.82 8.44
N MET A 206 8.95 -8.21 9.12
CA MET A 206 8.04 -9.24 8.63
C MET A 206 6.78 -8.69 7.93
N GLU A 207 6.49 -7.40 8.00
CA GLU A 207 5.30 -6.80 7.40
C GLU A 207 5.16 -7.12 5.90
N CYS A 208 6.30 -7.25 5.20
CA CYS A 208 6.37 -7.65 3.80
C CYS A 208 6.61 -9.17 3.60
N GLY A 209 6.24 -10.01 4.58
CA GLY A 209 6.53 -11.45 4.51
C GLY A 209 8.02 -11.73 4.45
N ALA A 210 8.44 -12.70 3.63
CA ALA A 210 9.85 -13.08 3.46
C ALA A 210 10.61 -12.19 2.45
N ALA A 211 10.24 -10.92 2.30
CA ALA A 211 10.98 -9.99 1.45
C ALA A 211 12.43 -9.74 1.94
N CYS A 212 12.68 -9.98 3.24
CA CYS A 212 14.02 -9.93 3.83
C CYS A 212 14.88 -11.17 3.56
N ALA A 213 14.39 -12.16 2.81
CA ALA A 213 15.14 -13.38 2.47
C ALA A 213 15.88 -13.26 1.13
N GLU A 214 16.85 -14.17 0.91
CA GLU A 214 17.61 -14.34 -0.33
C GLU A 214 17.46 -15.78 -0.88
N PRO A 215 16.87 -15.99 -2.06
CA PRO A 215 16.08 -15.01 -2.80
C PRO A 215 14.84 -14.56 -2.01
N GLN A 216 14.24 -13.43 -2.40
CA GLN A 216 13.02 -12.94 -1.76
C GLN A 216 11.89 -13.96 -1.86
N GLY A 217 11.22 -14.19 -0.73
CA GLY A 217 10.14 -15.15 -0.60
C GLY A 217 8.83 -14.54 -0.13
N ARG A 218 7.91 -15.42 0.30
CA ARG A 218 6.59 -15.00 0.79
C ARG A 218 6.34 -15.34 2.26
N ASN A 219 6.54 -16.61 2.62
CA ASN A 219 6.22 -17.12 3.94
C ASN A 219 7.43 -17.00 4.88
N ILE A 220 7.24 -16.35 6.04
CA ILE A 220 8.28 -16.18 7.05
C ILE A 220 7.75 -16.51 8.44
N LEU A 221 8.60 -17.10 9.27
CA LEU A 221 8.39 -17.31 10.69
C LEU A 221 9.25 -16.34 11.50
N GLY A 222 8.61 -15.57 12.37
CA GLY A 222 9.26 -14.78 13.40
C GLY A 222 9.13 -15.45 14.74
N ILE A 223 10.18 -15.42 15.53
CA ILE A 223 10.24 -16.02 16.87
C ILE A 223 10.70 -14.94 17.84
N LEU A 224 9.75 -14.40 18.61
CA LEU A 224 10.03 -13.44 19.68
C LEU A 224 10.44 -14.18 20.94
N LYS A 225 11.50 -13.69 21.59
CA LYS A 225 12.04 -14.16 22.86
C LYS A 225 12.24 -12.99 23.82
N GLU A 226 12.67 -13.25 25.03
CA GLU A 226 12.81 -12.24 26.09
C GLU A 226 13.76 -11.10 25.70
N ASP A 227 14.91 -11.42 25.07
CA ASP A 227 16.01 -10.47 24.76
C ASP A 227 16.32 -10.32 23.28
N CYS A 228 15.59 -11.03 22.40
CA CYS A 228 15.85 -11.06 20.97
C CYS A 228 14.63 -11.52 20.18
N PHE A 229 14.74 -11.41 18.88
CA PHE A 229 13.89 -12.16 17.96
C PHE A 229 14.74 -12.86 16.89
N GLU A 230 14.13 -13.87 16.28
CA GLU A 230 14.72 -14.61 15.16
C GLU A 230 13.75 -14.63 13.99
N VAL A 231 14.29 -14.61 12.77
CA VAL A 231 13.52 -14.69 11.52
C VAL A 231 14.08 -15.79 10.62
N GLU A 232 13.17 -16.57 10.02
CA GLU A 232 13.50 -17.65 9.10
C GLU A 232 12.42 -17.78 8.01
N PRO A 233 12.75 -17.80 6.72
CA PRO A 233 11.80 -18.07 5.65
C PRO A 233 11.40 -19.54 5.65
N ILE A 234 10.16 -19.83 5.23
CA ILE A 234 9.64 -21.21 5.23
C ILE A 234 10.16 -22.02 4.05
N ALA A 235 10.22 -21.44 2.84
CA ALA A 235 10.68 -22.16 1.66
C ALA A 235 12.14 -22.58 1.77
N GLN A 236 12.46 -23.81 1.43
CA GLN A 236 13.81 -24.38 1.63
C GLN A 236 14.90 -23.68 0.78
N GLY A 237 14.53 -23.11 -0.37
CA GLY A 237 15.46 -22.39 -1.25
C GLY A 237 15.76 -20.95 -0.81
N GLU A 238 15.12 -20.48 0.24
CA GLU A 238 15.22 -19.12 0.77
C GLU A 238 16.03 -19.11 2.06
N ARG A 239 16.74 -18.02 2.34
CA ARG A 239 17.49 -17.84 3.59
C ARG A 239 17.48 -16.38 4.02
N CYS A 240 17.39 -16.13 5.30
CA CYS A 240 17.73 -14.85 5.89
C CYS A 240 19.23 -14.78 6.11
N THR A 241 19.87 -13.69 5.68
CA THR A 241 21.26 -13.36 5.96
C THR A 241 21.34 -12.12 6.84
N VAL A 242 22.44 -11.95 7.56
CA VAL A 242 22.66 -10.72 8.34
C VAL A 242 22.45 -9.47 7.48
N THR A 243 22.99 -9.47 6.26
CA THR A 243 22.87 -8.34 5.34
C THR A 243 21.44 -8.13 4.87
N SER A 244 20.73 -9.19 4.45
CA SER A 244 19.38 -9.05 3.91
C SER A 244 18.37 -8.58 4.96
N VAL A 245 18.47 -9.08 6.20
CA VAL A 245 17.61 -8.66 7.32
C VAL A 245 17.90 -7.23 7.75
N ALA A 246 19.17 -6.86 7.89
CA ALA A 246 19.55 -5.49 8.24
C ALA A 246 19.14 -4.50 7.13
N ALA A 247 19.37 -4.84 5.86
CA ALA A 247 18.97 -3.99 4.74
C ALA A 247 17.46 -3.81 4.65
N HIS A 248 16.66 -4.88 4.88
CA HIS A 248 15.20 -4.78 4.84
C HIS A 248 14.62 -3.89 5.95
N THR A 249 15.31 -3.72 7.06
CA THR A 249 14.92 -2.77 8.11
C THR A 249 14.85 -1.32 7.59
N LEU A 250 15.61 -1.00 6.53
CA LEU A 250 15.63 0.32 5.90
C LEU A 250 14.49 0.54 4.89
N TYR A 251 13.73 -0.51 4.56
CA TYR A 251 12.66 -0.46 3.59
C TYR A 251 11.60 0.59 3.99
N GLU A 252 11.30 1.51 3.08
CA GLU A 252 10.32 2.60 3.26
C GLU A 252 10.61 3.54 4.46
N LYS A 253 11.86 3.69 4.86
CA LYS A 253 12.25 4.57 5.97
C LYS A 253 13.17 5.70 5.50
N SER A 254 12.94 6.88 6.04
CA SER A 254 13.75 8.08 5.74
C SER A 254 15.04 8.16 6.55
N HIS A 255 15.18 7.35 7.61
CA HIS A 255 16.37 7.30 8.46
C HIS A 255 16.79 5.86 8.74
N PRO A 256 18.09 5.50 8.65
CA PRO A 256 18.55 4.13 8.79
C PRO A 256 18.47 3.56 10.21
N LEU A 257 18.46 4.42 11.24
CA LEU A 257 18.54 4.00 12.63
C LEU A 257 17.28 4.38 13.45
N TYR A 258 16.58 5.45 13.06
CA TYR A 258 15.46 5.99 13.82
C TYR A 258 14.16 5.88 13.02
N LEU A 259 13.32 4.93 13.41
CA LEU A 259 12.10 4.62 12.69
C LEU A 259 10.88 5.12 13.48
N HIS A 260 10.29 6.23 13.03
CA HIS A 260 9.08 6.77 13.64
C HIS A 260 7.86 5.91 13.33
N GLY A 261 6.98 5.75 14.34
CA GLY A 261 5.71 5.05 14.24
C GLY A 261 4.71 5.57 15.28
N PRO A 262 3.51 4.98 15.36
CA PRO A 262 2.53 5.34 16.38
C PRO A 262 3.11 5.21 17.79
N GLY A 263 2.89 6.23 18.61
CA GLY A 263 3.28 6.25 20.01
C GLY A 263 4.77 6.44 20.29
N GLY A 264 5.67 6.44 19.27
CA GLY A 264 7.09 6.62 19.53
C GLY A 264 8.03 6.39 18.35
N MET A 265 9.26 6.09 18.66
CA MET A 265 10.34 5.88 17.71
C MET A 265 11.13 4.62 18.08
N LEU A 266 11.44 3.81 17.10
CA LEU A 266 12.34 2.68 17.24
C LEU A 266 13.77 3.17 16.98
N ASP A 267 14.67 2.97 17.95
CA ASP A 267 16.09 3.24 17.83
C ASP A 267 16.84 1.92 17.62
N LEU A 268 17.50 1.81 16.49
CA LEU A 268 18.24 0.62 16.03
C LEU A 268 19.76 0.81 16.09
N SER A 269 20.24 1.89 16.68
CA SER A 269 21.67 2.24 16.69
C SER A 269 22.56 1.22 17.38
N GLU A 270 22.00 0.45 18.32
CA GLU A 270 22.71 -0.62 19.05
C GLU A 270 22.29 -2.03 18.61
N CYS A 271 21.54 -2.15 17.52
CA CYS A 271 21.11 -3.47 17.03
C CYS A 271 22.28 -4.31 16.55
N THR A 272 22.23 -5.58 16.92
CA THR A 272 23.17 -6.60 16.44
C THR A 272 22.43 -7.69 15.72
N TYR A 273 23.02 -8.18 14.64
CA TYR A 273 22.48 -9.24 13.79
C TYR A 273 23.45 -10.42 13.78
N GLU A 274 22.95 -11.60 14.08
CA GLU A 274 23.76 -12.82 14.22
C GLU A 274 23.17 -13.94 13.35
N GLN A 275 24.00 -14.59 12.53
CA GLN A 275 23.61 -15.77 11.76
C GLN A 275 23.58 -16.98 12.70
N ILE A 276 22.37 -17.52 12.97
CA ILE A 276 22.20 -18.66 13.91
C ILE A 276 22.30 -20.00 13.19
N THR A 277 21.73 -20.08 12.02
CA THR A 277 21.86 -21.22 11.09
C THR A 277 22.13 -20.65 9.69
N ASP A 278 22.31 -21.52 8.72
CA ASP A 278 22.45 -21.13 7.30
C ASP A 278 21.24 -20.33 6.75
N ARG A 279 20.08 -20.34 7.47
CA ARG A 279 18.83 -19.72 7.03
C ARG A 279 18.19 -18.76 8.03
N ARG A 280 18.66 -18.77 9.29
CA ARG A 280 18.02 -18.02 10.39
C ARG A 280 18.94 -16.93 10.92
N VAL A 281 18.40 -15.75 11.12
CA VAL A 281 19.08 -14.59 11.71
C VAL A 281 18.42 -14.23 13.03
N ARG A 282 19.23 -13.90 14.03
CA ARG A 282 18.82 -13.34 15.32
C ARG A 282 19.15 -11.86 15.38
N VAL A 283 18.24 -11.08 15.97
CA VAL A 283 18.39 -9.63 16.16
C VAL A 283 18.21 -9.27 17.64
N ARG A 284 19.07 -8.39 18.16
CA ARG A 284 19.05 -7.84 19.52
C ARG A 284 19.32 -6.35 19.52
N GLY A 285 19.06 -5.69 20.65
CA GLY A 285 19.50 -4.31 20.91
C GLY A 285 18.56 -3.24 20.41
N SER A 286 17.38 -3.59 19.92
CA SER A 286 16.32 -2.61 19.57
C SER A 286 15.88 -1.86 20.82
N LYS A 287 15.62 -0.53 20.70
CA LYS A 287 15.07 0.29 21.78
C LYS A 287 13.83 1.01 21.28
N PHE A 288 12.81 1.15 22.13
CA PHE A 288 11.63 1.95 21.82
C PHE A 288 11.63 3.22 22.69
N ILE A 289 11.58 4.37 22.06
CA ILE A 289 11.56 5.68 22.70
C ILE A 289 10.14 6.22 22.58
N PRO A 290 9.35 6.26 23.67
CA PRO A 290 7.99 6.79 23.64
C PRO A 290 7.99 8.28 23.25
N SER A 291 7.01 8.67 22.42
CA SER A 291 6.79 10.07 22.09
C SER A 291 6.10 10.78 23.25
N PRO A 292 6.45 12.04 23.58
CA PRO A 292 5.77 12.79 24.65
C PRO A 292 4.29 13.03 24.32
N ASN A 293 3.95 13.23 23.06
CA ASN A 293 2.59 13.33 22.56
C ASN A 293 2.30 12.16 21.62
N TYR A 294 1.17 11.50 21.82
CA TYR A 294 0.75 10.44 20.92
C TYR A 294 0.30 11.03 19.58
N THR A 295 0.86 10.54 18.50
CA THR A 295 0.50 10.99 17.15
C THR A 295 0.11 9.84 16.26
N ILE A 296 -0.84 10.11 15.36
CA ILE A 296 -1.26 9.20 14.30
C ILE A 296 -1.11 9.87 12.94
N LYS A 297 -0.89 9.07 11.91
CA LYS A 297 -0.84 9.55 10.54
C LYS A 297 -2.25 9.56 9.95
N LEU A 298 -2.66 10.71 9.40
CA LEU A 298 -3.87 10.86 8.61
C LEU A 298 -3.54 10.69 7.12
N GLU A 299 -4.35 9.90 6.43
CA GLU A 299 -4.33 9.70 4.99
C GLU A 299 -5.71 10.02 4.41
N GLY A 300 -5.76 10.92 3.45
CA GLY A 300 -7.00 11.27 2.74
C GLY A 300 -6.73 11.50 1.27
N ALA A 301 -7.70 11.13 0.45
CA ALA A 301 -7.64 11.32 -0.98
C ALA A 301 -8.94 11.94 -1.51
N LYS A 302 -8.80 12.79 -2.53
CA LYS A 302 -9.92 13.42 -3.24
C LYS A 302 -9.88 13.08 -4.72
N LYS A 303 -11.05 13.01 -5.32
CA LYS A 303 -11.21 12.95 -6.76
C LYS A 303 -10.96 14.33 -7.37
N ILE A 304 -10.15 14.40 -8.43
CA ILE A 304 -9.80 15.65 -9.12
C ILE A 304 -10.23 15.68 -10.58
N GLY A 305 -10.75 14.59 -11.12
CA GLY A 305 -11.23 14.51 -12.50
C GLY A 305 -11.30 13.07 -13.00
N PHE A 306 -11.26 12.95 -14.33
CA PHE A 306 -11.28 11.68 -15.06
C PHE A 306 -10.12 11.62 -16.04
N ARG A 307 -9.67 10.43 -16.36
CA ARG A 307 -8.51 10.19 -17.22
C ARG A 307 -8.88 9.39 -18.45
N SER A 308 -8.30 9.79 -19.60
CA SER A 308 -8.23 8.94 -20.79
C SER A 308 -6.80 8.92 -21.31
N ILE A 309 -6.40 7.81 -21.93
CA ILE A 309 -5.09 7.66 -22.57
C ILE A 309 -5.23 7.14 -23.99
N PHE A 310 -4.23 7.39 -24.82
CA PHE A 310 -3.96 6.59 -26.01
C PHE A 310 -2.54 6.02 -25.95
N ILE A 311 -2.32 4.93 -26.69
CA ILE A 311 -1.01 4.30 -26.82
C ILE A 311 -0.65 4.23 -28.29
N GLY A 312 0.57 4.68 -28.65
CA GLY A 312 1.09 4.62 -30.01
C GLY A 312 2.56 4.27 -30.04
N GLY A 313 2.95 3.43 -30.97
CA GLY A 313 4.36 3.10 -31.22
C GLY A 313 4.86 3.73 -32.52
N THR A 314 6.13 4.14 -32.56
CA THR A 314 6.78 4.64 -33.78
C THR A 314 8.20 4.13 -33.91
N ARG A 315 8.62 3.90 -35.17
CA ARG A 315 10.00 3.51 -35.53
C ARG A 315 10.63 4.43 -36.58
N ASP A 316 9.91 5.50 -36.96
CA ASP A 316 10.45 6.47 -37.91
C ASP A 316 11.55 7.32 -37.25
N PRO A 317 12.83 7.18 -37.68
CA PRO A 317 13.92 7.90 -37.06
C PRO A 317 13.80 9.42 -37.23
N ILE A 318 13.13 9.89 -38.28
CA ILE A 318 12.91 11.31 -38.49
C ILE A 318 11.86 11.85 -37.51
N PHE A 319 10.75 11.11 -37.33
CA PHE A 319 9.75 11.44 -36.32
C PHE A 319 10.36 11.46 -34.91
N ILE A 320 11.13 10.41 -34.57
CA ILE A 320 11.79 10.29 -33.26
C ILE A 320 12.72 11.50 -33.00
N SER A 321 13.53 11.87 -34.00
CA SER A 321 14.43 13.04 -33.88
C SER A 321 13.72 14.38 -33.82
N GLN A 322 12.45 14.43 -34.23
CA GLN A 322 11.59 15.63 -34.26
C GLN A 322 10.54 15.61 -33.12
N TRP A 323 10.66 14.72 -32.14
CA TRP A 323 9.64 14.52 -31.13
C TRP A 323 9.26 15.81 -30.38
N ASP A 324 10.23 16.62 -29.99
CA ASP A 324 9.98 17.88 -29.28
C ASP A 324 9.13 18.85 -30.11
N TYR A 325 9.41 18.91 -31.41
CA TYR A 325 8.61 19.70 -32.35
C TYR A 325 7.18 19.16 -32.45
N VAL A 326 7.02 17.84 -32.64
CA VAL A 326 5.71 17.18 -32.74
C VAL A 326 4.90 17.39 -31.47
N GLN A 327 5.50 17.10 -30.33
CA GLN A 327 4.85 17.29 -29.01
C GLN A 327 4.34 18.72 -28.84
N THR A 328 5.21 19.71 -29.07
CA THR A 328 4.88 21.14 -28.94
C THR A 328 3.70 21.51 -29.84
N LYS A 329 3.76 21.16 -31.12
CA LYS A 329 2.72 21.48 -32.10
C LYS A 329 1.37 20.84 -31.78
N VAL A 330 1.38 19.60 -31.31
CA VAL A 330 0.13 18.92 -30.94
C VAL A 330 -0.47 19.54 -29.70
N LEU A 331 0.33 19.83 -28.66
CA LEU A 331 -0.17 20.45 -27.44
C LEU A 331 -0.73 21.86 -27.69
N GLU A 332 -0.05 22.66 -28.52
CA GLU A 332 -0.56 23.96 -28.96
C GLU A 332 -1.95 23.83 -29.62
N HIS A 333 -2.04 22.95 -30.63
CA HIS A 333 -3.29 22.74 -31.36
C HIS A 333 -4.43 22.22 -30.51
N VAL A 334 -4.15 21.30 -29.56
CA VAL A 334 -5.16 20.81 -28.62
C VAL A 334 -5.64 21.92 -27.71
N ARG A 335 -4.73 22.74 -27.16
CA ARG A 335 -5.10 23.92 -26.32
C ARG A 335 -5.94 24.95 -27.07
N GLU A 336 -5.61 25.21 -28.32
CA GLU A 336 -6.43 26.11 -29.18
C GLU A 336 -7.84 25.53 -29.42
N SER A 337 -7.91 24.22 -29.73
CA SER A 337 -9.19 23.55 -30.04
C SER A 337 -10.13 23.43 -28.84
N PHE A 338 -9.60 23.46 -27.62
CA PHE A 338 -10.35 23.31 -26.36
C PHE A 338 -10.11 24.49 -25.40
N SER A 339 -9.93 25.71 -25.97
CA SER A 339 -9.65 26.93 -25.19
C SER A 339 -10.82 27.39 -24.33
N ASP A 340 -12.04 27.00 -24.68
CA ASP A 340 -13.31 27.43 -24.08
C ASP A 340 -13.97 26.35 -23.19
N VAL A 341 -13.31 25.22 -23.02
CA VAL A 341 -13.79 24.17 -22.12
C VAL A 341 -13.14 24.30 -20.74
N GLY A 342 -13.70 23.59 -19.75
CA GLY A 342 -13.19 23.56 -18.36
C GLY A 342 -11.72 23.15 -18.24
N ARG A 343 -11.28 22.93 -16.99
CA ARG A 343 -9.88 22.59 -16.72
C ARG A 343 -9.52 21.20 -17.22
N TYR A 344 -8.38 21.08 -17.87
CA TYR A 344 -7.77 19.80 -18.26
C TYR A 344 -6.24 19.87 -18.22
N GLU A 345 -5.60 18.69 -18.16
CA GLU A 345 -4.15 18.51 -18.20
C GLU A 345 -3.78 17.57 -19.35
N LEU A 346 -2.64 17.85 -20.01
CA LEU A 346 -2.11 17.08 -21.14
C LEU A 346 -0.69 16.62 -20.78
N ILE A 347 -0.46 15.31 -20.82
CA ILE A 347 0.83 14.74 -20.48
C ILE A 347 1.22 13.73 -21.56
N TYR A 348 2.51 13.71 -21.93
CA TYR A 348 3.11 12.62 -22.70
C TYR A 348 4.09 11.83 -21.84
N HIS A 349 3.98 10.51 -21.91
CA HIS A 349 4.98 9.58 -21.39
C HIS A 349 5.64 8.91 -22.60
N VAL A 350 6.96 9.10 -22.77
CA VAL A 350 7.68 8.66 -23.98
C VAL A 350 8.72 7.62 -23.58
N TYR A 351 8.30 6.37 -23.56
CA TYR A 351 9.20 5.25 -23.27
C TYR A 351 10.16 5.00 -24.44
N GLY A 352 11.44 4.78 -24.12
CA GLY A 352 12.53 4.75 -25.07
C GLY A 352 13.24 6.11 -25.23
N MET A 353 12.78 7.14 -24.49
CA MET A 353 13.41 8.47 -24.44
C MET A 353 13.54 8.92 -22.98
N ASN A 354 12.52 9.49 -22.41
CA ASN A 354 12.52 10.03 -21.05
C ASN A 354 11.29 9.65 -20.21
N GLY A 355 10.53 8.66 -20.62
CA GLY A 355 9.27 8.25 -19.99
C GLY A 355 9.39 7.73 -18.54
N VAL A 356 10.59 7.34 -18.10
CA VAL A 356 10.84 6.85 -16.74
C VAL A 356 11.39 7.95 -15.84
N MET A 357 12.46 8.62 -16.25
CA MET A 357 13.19 9.59 -15.41
C MET A 357 12.85 11.07 -15.73
N GLY A 358 12.04 11.33 -16.75
CA GLY A 358 11.69 12.70 -17.15
C GLY A 358 12.93 13.55 -17.46
N GLU A 359 13.02 14.73 -16.86
CA GLU A 359 14.14 15.66 -17.02
C GLU A 359 15.46 15.15 -16.42
N LEU A 360 15.41 14.14 -15.56
CA LEU A 360 16.58 13.52 -14.93
C LEU A 360 17.20 12.41 -15.79
N GLU A 361 16.65 12.13 -16.98
CA GLU A 361 17.20 11.11 -17.90
C GLU A 361 18.60 11.49 -18.38
N PRO A 362 19.65 10.72 -18.02
CA PRO A 362 21.03 11.06 -18.39
C PRO A 362 21.39 10.73 -19.85
N THR A 363 20.59 9.85 -20.50
CA THR A 363 20.85 9.39 -21.86
C THR A 363 20.17 10.30 -22.87
N THR A 364 20.94 10.90 -23.76
CA THR A 364 20.43 11.84 -24.79
C THR A 364 20.03 11.14 -26.09
N GLN A 365 20.42 9.89 -26.30
CA GLN A 365 20.08 9.14 -27.51
C GLN A 365 18.80 8.34 -27.30
N PRO A 366 17.74 8.60 -28.08
CA PRO A 366 16.52 7.80 -27.99
C PRO A 366 16.75 6.37 -28.50
N ALA A 367 15.90 5.45 -28.05
CA ALA A 367 15.87 4.08 -28.57
C ALA A 367 15.46 4.07 -30.06
N HIS A 368 15.68 2.93 -30.74
CA HIS A 368 15.30 2.77 -32.15
C HIS A 368 13.79 2.80 -32.41
N GLU A 369 12.98 2.66 -31.37
CA GLU A 369 11.52 2.82 -31.36
C GLU A 369 11.03 3.46 -30.08
N LEU A 370 9.90 4.13 -30.12
CA LEU A 370 9.28 4.77 -28.97
C LEU A 370 7.88 4.19 -28.73
N CYS A 371 7.53 4.01 -27.46
CA CYS A 371 6.13 3.89 -27.04
C CYS A 371 5.69 5.22 -26.47
N ILE A 372 4.68 5.83 -27.09
CA ILE A 372 4.11 7.13 -26.71
C ILE A 372 2.75 6.86 -26.07
N ILE A 373 2.61 7.27 -24.81
CA ILE A 373 1.33 7.30 -24.11
C ILE A 373 0.94 8.79 -23.96
N GLY A 374 -0.15 9.18 -24.63
CA GLY A 374 -0.76 10.49 -24.40
C GLY A 374 -1.84 10.36 -23.34
N GLU A 375 -1.72 11.14 -22.28
CA GLU A 375 -2.63 11.16 -21.15
C GLU A 375 -3.38 12.49 -21.10
N VAL A 376 -4.69 12.42 -20.88
CA VAL A 376 -5.56 13.58 -20.65
C VAL A 376 -6.33 13.37 -19.36
N ALA A 377 -6.23 14.33 -18.44
CA ALA A 377 -7.08 14.42 -17.26
C ALA A 377 -8.02 15.64 -17.42
N ALA A 378 -9.33 15.46 -17.20
CA ALA A 378 -10.34 16.52 -17.34
C ALA A 378 -11.48 16.36 -16.33
N GLU A 379 -12.37 17.35 -16.25
CA GLU A 379 -13.47 17.39 -15.29
C GLU A 379 -14.52 16.29 -15.51
N THR A 380 -14.69 15.82 -16.75
CA THR A 380 -15.58 14.68 -17.07
C THR A 380 -14.87 13.64 -17.93
N GLN A 381 -15.37 12.42 -17.92
CA GLN A 381 -14.79 11.33 -18.72
C GLN A 381 -14.96 11.58 -20.22
N GLU A 382 -16.10 12.14 -20.61
CA GLU A 382 -16.41 12.48 -22.00
C GLU A 382 -15.43 13.52 -22.52
N LEU A 383 -15.16 14.57 -21.73
CA LEU A 383 -14.22 15.62 -22.08
C LEU A 383 -12.79 15.07 -22.16
N ALA A 384 -12.36 14.27 -21.18
CA ALA A 384 -11.05 13.62 -21.21
C ALA A 384 -10.86 12.77 -22.47
N THR A 385 -11.89 11.99 -22.85
CA THR A 385 -11.85 11.12 -24.04
C THR A 385 -11.85 11.94 -25.34
N ALA A 386 -12.65 13.00 -25.41
CA ALA A 386 -12.69 13.88 -26.60
C ALA A 386 -11.35 14.58 -26.85
N ILE A 387 -10.75 15.15 -25.79
CA ILE A 387 -9.43 15.80 -25.86
C ILE A 387 -8.34 14.77 -26.20
N CYS A 388 -8.40 13.58 -25.60
CA CYS A 388 -7.48 12.48 -25.88
C CYS A 388 -7.53 12.08 -27.37
N GLY A 389 -8.71 11.99 -27.97
CA GLY A 389 -8.89 11.72 -29.39
C GLY A 389 -8.25 12.78 -30.28
N ARG A 390 -8.37 14.06 -29.93
CA ARG A 390 -7.71 15.15 -30.64
C ARG A 390 -6.19 15.07 -30.50
N MET A 391 -5.70 14.82 -29.30
CA MET A 391 -4.27 14.67 -29.01
C MET A 391 -3.67 13.48 -29.79
N ARG A 392 -4.32 12.32 -29.79
CA ARG A 392 -3.92 11.14 -30.58
C ARG A 392 -3.89 11.42 -32.07
N THR A 393 -4.97 11.99 -32.61
CA THR A 393 -5.06 12.29 -34.04
C THR A 393 -4.01 13.31 -34.46
N GLY A 394 -3.79 14.33 -33.62
CA GLY A 394 -2.73 15.30 -33.80
C GLY A 394 -1.35 14.64 -33.88
N THR A 395 -1.05 13.75 -32.91
CA THR A 395 0.24 13.04 -32.86
C THR A 395 0.44 12.14 -34.07
N LEU A 396 -0.60 11.39 -34.49
CA LEU A 396 -0.56 10.49 -35.63
C LEU A 396 -0.28 11.24 -36.95
N HIS A 397 -0.88 12.40 -37.14
CA HIS A 397 -0.86 13.11 -38.42
C HIS A 397 -0.01 14.39 -38.42
N CYS A 398 0.65 14.75 -37.31
CA CYS A 398 1.46 15.95 -37.24
C CYS A 398 2.38 16.09 -38.47
N PRO A 399 2.36 17.23 -39.16
CA PRO A 399 3.41 17.55 -40.13
C PRO A 399 4.68 17.95 -39.38
N TYR A 400 5.82 17.36 -39.76
CA TYR A 400 7.13 17.68 -39.22
C TYR A 400 8.18 17.75 -40.33
N PRO A 401 9.27 18.54 -40.17
CA PRO A 401 10.33 18.63 -41.15
C PRO A 401 10.89 17.24 -41.53
N GLY A 402 11.01 16.98 -42.83
CA GLY A 402 11.54 15.71 -43.34
C GLY A 402 10.53 14.55 -43.38
N LYS A 403 9.27 14.78 -43.04
CA LYS A 403 8.21 13.78 -43.19
C LYS A 403 8.04 13.39 -44.69
N ILE A 404 8.20 12.12 -44.99
CA ILE A 404 8.09 11.57 -46.34
C ILE A 404 6.69 11.00 -46.59
N ALA A 405 6.17 10.23 -45.63
CA ALA A 405 4.88 9.57 -45.77
C ALA A 405 3.71 10.57 -45.53
N THR A 406 2.67 10.43 -46.36
CA THR A 406 1.40 11.17 -46.16
C THR A 406 0.48 10.54 -45.13
N ALA A 407 0.72 9.25 -44.82
CA ALA A 407 0.01 8.53 -43.77
C ALA A 407 0.50 8.91 -42.36
N GLY A 408 -0.20 8.45 -41.34
CA GLY A 408 0.22 8.59 -39.94
C GLY A 408 1.41 7.71 -39.60
N ASN A 409 2.21 8.14 -38.62
CA ASN A 409 3.46 7.46 -38.19
C ASN A 409 3.36 6.74 -36.85
N LEU A 410 2.14 6.45 -36.36
CA LEU A 410 1.92 5.67 -35.16
C LEU A 410 1.23 4.33 -35.45
N GLY A 411 1.74 3.27 -34.87
CA GLY A 411 1.03 2.01 -34.73
C GLY A 411 0.27 1.97 -33.42
N HIS A 412 -1.04 1.71 -33.47
CA HIS A 412 -1.87 1.56 -32.26
C HIS A 412 -2.04 0.08 -31.94
N PRO A 413 -1.60 -0.39 -30.74
CA PRO A 413 -1.61 -1.83 -30.42
C PRO A 413 -3.00 -2.35 -30.03
N VAL A 414 -3.91 -1.48 -29.62
CA VAL A 414 -5.24 -1.85 -29.08
C VAL A 414 -6.36 -0.91 -29.56
N THR A 415 -7.58 -1.40 -29.49
CA THR A 415 -8.81 -0.63 -29.67
C THR A 415 -9.75 -0.87 -28.48
N PRO A 416 -10.53 0.11 -28.02
CA PRO A 416 -10.67 1.47 -28.58
C PRO A 416 -9.36 2.26 -28.50
N LEU A 417 -9.19 3.22 -29.41
CA LEU A 417 -7.95 4.00 -29.51
C LEU A 417 -7.77 4.97 -28.36
N GLU A 418 -8.85 5.53 -27.84
CA GLU A 418 -8.93 6.30 -26.59
C GLU A 418 -9.46 5.39 -25.48
N ILE A 419 -8.63 5.16 -24.46
CA ILE A 419 -8.95 4.24 -23.36
C ILE A 419 -9.34 5.06 -22.13
N PRO A 420 -10.64 5.06 -21.74
CA PRO A 420 -11.08 5.70 -20.50
C PRO A 420 -10.56 4.89 -19.29
N LEU A 421 -9.89 5.57 -18.36
CA LEU A 421 -9.35 4.96 -17.14
C LEU A 421 -10.16 5.29 -15.89
N GLY A 422 -11.20 6.14 -16.00
CA GLY A 422 -12.03 6.52 -14.87
C GLY A 422 -11.41 7.61 -13.99
N ASP A 423 -11.66 7.50 -12.70
CA ASP A 423 -11.34 8.52 -11.71
C ASP A 423 -9.84 8.80 -11.55
N VAL A 424 -9.49 10.09 -11.54
CA VAL A 424 -8.17 10.57 -11.10
C VAL A 424 -8.28 11.06 -9.68
N CYS A 425 -7.49 10.47 -8.79
CA CYS A 425 -7.44 10.84 -7.39
C CYS A 425 -6.09 11.43 -7.02
N LYS A 426 -6.07 12.25 -5.96
CA LYS A 426 -4.88 12.85 -5.39
C LYS A 426 -4.93 12.71 -3.87
N PHE A 427 -3.80 12.36 -3.23
CA PHE A 427 -3.66 12.55 -1.80
C PHE A 427 -3.74 14.04 -1.49
N ASN A 428 -4.69 14.44 -0.66
CA ASN A 428 -4.87 15.80 -0.21
C ASN A 428 -4.76 15.92 1.32
N ILE A 429 -4.67 14.80 2.01
CA ILE A 429 -4.35 14.73 3.45
C ILE A 429 -3.22 13.73 3.61
N TYR A 430 -2.06 14.22 4.07
CA TYR A 430 -0.89 13.43 4.42
C TYR A 430 -0.19 14.11 5.60
N HIS A 431 -0.78 13.93 6.78
CA HIS A 431 -0.50 14.73 7.95
C HIS A 431 -0.34 13.88 9.20
N ILE A 432 0.30 14.43 10.21
CA ILE A 432 0.35 13.88 11.56
C ILE A 432 -0.60 14.65 12.44
N MET A 433 -1.44 13.96 13.20
CA MET A 433 -2.39 14.52 14.15
C MET A 433 -2.05 14.05 15.56
N GLU A 434 -1.94 15.00 16.51
CA GLU A 434 -1.82 14.70 17.93
C GLU A 434 -3.19 14.28 18.49
N VAL A 435 -3.19 13.20 19.26
CA VAL A 435 -4.38 12.62 19.89
C VAL A 435 -4.11 12.32 21.35
N GLU A 436 -5.15 12.19 22.14
CA GLU A 436 -5.04 11.92 23.57
C GLU A 436 -4.49 10.52 23.87
N ASN A 437 -4.85 9.56 23.03
CA ASN A 437 -4.36 8.19 23.10
C ASN A 437 -4.55 7.48 21.76
N GLY A 438 -3.97 6.29 21.62
CA GLY A 438 -4.02 5.49 20.38
C GLY A 438 -5.26 4.60 20.22
N LEU A 439 -6.29 4.74 21.08
CA LEU A 439 -7.43 3.82 21.13
C LEU A 439 -8.77 4.45 20.72
N ASP A 440 -9.09 5.62 21.26
CA ASP A 440 -10.46 6.17 21.26
C ASP A 440 -11.02 6.47 19.86
N LEU A 441 -10.14 6.66 18.87
CA LEU A 441 -10.53 6.95 17.49
C LEU A 441 -10.80 5.68 16.65
N PHE A 442 -10.58 4.51 17.21
CA PHE A 442 -10.68 3.24 16.50
C PHE A 442 -11.77 2.36 17.13
N PRO A 443 -13.05 2.55 16.75
CA PRO A 443 -14.16 1.75 17.28
C PRO A 443 -13.95 0.26 17.00
N ILE A 444 -14.29 -0.56 18.01
CA ILE A 444 -14.20 -2.02 17.93
C ILE A 444 -15.62 -2.61 17.94
N ARG A 445 -15.93 -3.48 17.00
CA ARG A 445 -17.17 -4.25 16.96
C ARG A 445 -16.84 -5.75 17.04
N TYR A 446 -17.61 -6.47 17.82
CA TYR A 446 -17.48 -7.92 17.97
C TYR A 446 -18.61 -8.63 17.25
N GLU A 447 -18.30 -9.68 16.53
CA GLU A 447 -19.24 -10.48 15.74
C GLU A 447 -18.99 -11.97 15.95
N GLU A 448 -20.00 -12.78 15.71
CA GLU A 448 -19.88 -14.23 15.63
C GLU A 448 -20.48 -14.71 14.30
N VAL A 449 -19.78 -15.61 13.63
CA VAL A 449 -20.28 -16.31 12.44
C VAL A 449 -20.37 -17.81 12.73
N ARG A 450 -21.45 -18.43 12.22
CA ARG A 450 -21.72 -19.85 12.41
C ARG A 450 -22.19 -20.47 11.11
#